data_33ea1d52403360419a0b85fed26cf429
#
_entry.id   33ea1d52403360419a0b85fed26cf429
#
_cell.length_a   1.000
_cell.length_b   1.000
_cell.length_c   1.000
_cell.angle_alpha   90.00
_cell.angle_beta   90.00
_cell.angle_gamma   90.00
#
_symmetry.space_group_name_H-M   'P 1'
#
loop_
_entity.id
_entity.type
_entity.pdbx_description
1 polymer ?
#
loop_
_entity_poly.entity_id
_entity_poly.type
_entity_poly.pdbx_seq_one_letter_code
_entity_poly.pdbx_strand_id
1 'polypeptide(L)'
;MVPRSKAPALVVACGAIGLALGCGNHGGNGGPTGLGPPGGLANCSAPQFLTTSLVLFENIRFISPLGNLNPPPHTFPTDHLYFYMAVATAAIVAPGDIVVTEVLVQHRTGGGQPDLDDYSVTFFPCADVMIQLGHVARLGTQFSAKVGALDGECAAPYPTGGFTYQQCRKSVNVSMAAGEAIGVTGGTLDVFARDRRVNVSWANPARLSDAVGDFGDRHVACAIDYFVAPIGDQLRSKLGTQGAVRSTPPVCGDVAQDVVNTAAGRWFQPGSPTYPEDPHLALAHDNVVPSLGVFSVGTSIPSLPANVYTFPPVPIGRTNLDFRYVATVGEIICYTVSRNQRVLLQLVSAVRLKVEGIGPGACGDPGTWAFSAGAVEFER
;
A
#
# COMPACT_ATOMS: atom_id res chain seq x y z
N MET A 1 -34.07 -26.87 33.67
CA MET A 1 -32.60 -26.62 33.50
C MET A 1 -32.17 -27.28 32.21
N VAL A 2 -31.98 -26.50 31.15
CA VAL A 2 -31.52 -26.96 29.83
C VAL A 2 -30.07 -26.48 29.69
N PRO A 3 -29.11 -27.36 29.37
CA PRO A 3 -27.72 -26.93 29.22
C PRO A 3 -27.54 -26.15 27.91
N ARG A 4 -26.99 -24.96 28.03
CA ARG A 4 -26.56 -24.14 26.89
C ARG A 4 -25.34 -24.80 26.24
N SER A 5 -25.50 -25.28 25.01
CA SER A 5 -24.39 -25.73 24.17
C SER A 5 -23.52 -24.53 23.79
N LYS A 6 -22.25 -24.56 24.15
CA LYS A 6 -21.22 -23.67 23.64
C LYS A 6 -20.95 -24.05 22.17
N ALA A 7 -21.27 -23.17 21.24
CA ALA A 7 -20.81 -23.30 19.87
C ALA A 7 -19.28 -23.15 19.83
N PRO A 8 -18.55 -24.02 19.09
CA PRO A 8 -17.11 -23.83 18.90
C PRO A 8 -16.87 -22.62 18.00
N ALA A 9 -15.99 -21.75 18.42
CA ALA A 9 -15.44 -20.71 17.58
C ALA A 9 -14.75 -21.37 16.38
N LEU A 10 -15.33 -21.18 15.21
CA LEU A 10 -14.73 -21.58 13.94
C LEU A 10 -13.53 -20.66 13.70
N VAL A 11 -12.35 -21.13 14.08
CA VAL A 11 -11.09 -20.56 13.63
C VAL A 11 -11.00 -20.89 12.14
N VAL A 12 -11.41 -19.96 11.29
CA VAL A 12 -11.09 -20.01 9.87
C VAL A 12 -9.60 -19.74 9.77
N ALA A 13 -8.81 -20.81 9.76
CA ALA A 13 -7.45 -20.75 9.26
C ALA A 13 -7.58 -20.36 7.78
N CYS A 14 -7.35 -19.09 7.47
CA CYS A 14 -7.00 -18.68 6.13
C CYS A 14 -5.72 -19.43 5.78
N GLY A 15 -5.88 -20.55 5.08
CA GLY A 15 -4.81 -21.18 4.33
C GLY A 15 -4.34 -20.14 3.31
N ALA A 16 -3.33 -19.38 3.69
CA ALA A 16 -2.56 -18.59 2.78
C ALA A 16 -1.86 -19.59 1.86
N ILE A 17 -2.46 -19.88 0.71
CA ILE A 17 -1.68 -20.17 -0.48
C ILE A 17 -0.96 -18.86 -0.74
N GLY A 18 0.21 -18.75 -0.14
CA GLY A 18 1.13 -17.63 -0.36
C GLY A 18 1.65 -17.69 -1.78
N LEU A 19 0.89 -17.19 -2.73
CA LEU A 19 1.46 -16.50 -3.85
C LEU A 19 2.08 -15.24 -3.24
N ALA A 20 3.33 -15.34 -2.82
CA ALA A 20 4.20 -14.20 -2.68
C ALA A 20 4.41 -13.65 -4.11
N LEU A 21 3.40 -13.01 -4.63
CA LEU A 21 3.54 -12.07 -5.73
C LEU A 21 4.38 -10.95 -5.11
N GLY A 22 5.67 -10.97 -5.41
CA GLY A 22 6.56 -9.88 -5.05
C GLY A 22 5.93 -8.62 -5.62
N CYS A 23 5.32 -7.82 -4.74
CA CYS A 23 4.93 -6.48 -5.11
C CYS A 23 6.17 -5.81 -5.67
N GLY A 24 6.10 -5.40 -6.92
CA GLY A 24 7.23 -4.79 -7.61
C GLY A 24 7.74 -3.62 -6.78
N ASN A 25 8.83 -3.85 -6.11
CA ASN A 25 9.59 -2.80 -5.47
C ASN A 25 9.94 -1.77 -6.55
N HIS A 26 9.42 -0.57 -6.47
CA HIS A 26 9.98 0.58 -7.19
C HIS A 26 11.36 0.96 -6.62
N GLY A 27 12.13 -0.03 -6.18
CA GLY A 27 13.45 0.07 -5.61
C GLY A 27 14.52 -0.37 -6.59
N GLY A 28 14.74 0.39 -7.62
CA GLY A 28 15.92 0.36 -8.45
C GLY A 28 16.17 1.77 -8.97
N ASN A 29 17.39 2.27 -8.89
CA ASN A 29 17.85 3.56 -9.39
C ASN A 29 17.38 3.82 -10.85
N GLY A 30 16.21 4.33 -11.03
CA GLY A 30 15.54 4.57 -12.29
C GLY A 30 14.06 4.74 -12.05
N GLY A 31 13.67 5.72 -11.20
CA GLY A 31 12.31 6.24 -11.23
C GLY A 31 11.97 6.61 -12.67
N PRO A 32 10.69 6.55 -13.09
CA PRO A 32 10.30 6.85 -14.45
C PRO A 32 10.79 8.25 -14.81
N THR A 33 11.86 8.31 -15.58
CA THR A 33 12.37 9.55 -16.14
C THR A 33 11.35 10.02 -17.18
N GLY A 34 10.52 10.99 -16.80
CA GLY A 34 9.68 11.72 -17.75
C GLY A 34 8.22 11.31 -17.84
N LEU A 35 7.61 10.73 -16.81
CA LEU A 35 6.15 10.57 -16.75
C LEU A 35 5.48 11.92 -16.45
N GLY A 36 5.41 12.76 -17.46
CA GLY A 36 4.48 13.88 -17.51
C GLY A 36 3.26 13.53 -18.35
N PRO A 37 2.18 14.30 -18.28
CA PRO A 37 1.07 14.15 -19.21
C PRO A 37 1.57 14.33 -20.65
N PRO A 38 1.04 13.56 -21.61
CA PRO A 38 1.40 13.73 -23.02
C PRO A 38 1.09 15.15 -23.46
N GLY A 39 1.96 15.70 -24.30
CA GLY A 39 1.78 17.06 -24.82
C GLY A 39 0.40 17.22 -25.48
N GLY A 40 -0.30 18.30 -25.16
CA GLY A 40 -1.62 18.62 -25.70
C GLY A 40 -2.80 18.03 -24.93
N LEU A 41 -2.57 17.22 -23.87
CA LEU A 41 -3.66 16.76 -23.02
C LEU A 41 -4.20 17.93 -22.18
N ALA A 42 -5.52 18.13 -22.20
CA ALA A 42 -6.15 19.20 -21.43
C ALA A 42 -6.15 18.90 -19.93
N ASN A 43 -6.20 19.95 -19.11
CA ASN A 43 -6.45 19.81 -17.68
C ASN A 43 -7.83 19.19 -17.42
N CYS A 44 -8.00 18.54 -16.27
CA CYS A 44 -9.28 17.97 -15.92
C CYS A 44 -10.36 19.05 -15.82
N SER A 45 -11.41 18.94 -16.63
CA SER A 45 -12.51 19.91 -16.68
C SER A 45 -13.55 19.73 -15.60
N ALA A 46 -13.59 18.56 -14.95
CA ALA A 46 -14.54 18.20 -13.90
C ALA A 46 -13.83 17.40 -12.80
N PRO A 47 -14.36 17.33 -11.57
CA PRO A 47 -13.82 16.49 -10.51
C PRO A 47 -13.98 14.99 -10.79
N GLN A 48 -15.01 14.62 -11.54
CA GLN A 48 -15.33 13.24 -11.92
C GLN A 48 -15.40 13.14 -13.44
N PHE A 49 -14.60 12.26 -14.03
CA PHE A 49 -14.43 12.12 -15.47
C PHE A 49 -14.27 10.66 -15.94
N LEU A 50 -14.15 9.70 -15.01
CA LEU A 50 -14.10 8.27 -15.33
C LEU A 50 -15.54 7.74 -15.41
N THR A 51 -15.93 7.28 -16.60
CA THR A 51 -17.32 6.97 -16.95
C THR A 51 -17.59 5.47 -17.04
N THR A 52 -16.57 4.63 -16.86
CA THR A 52 -16.66 3.18 -16.96
C THR A 52 -15.85 2.54 -15.81
N SER A 53 -16.38 1.52 -15.15
CA SER A 53 -15.62 0.78 -14.14
C SER A 53 -14.45 0.03 -14.79
N LEU A 54 -13.29 0.03 -14.13
CA LEU A 54 -12.09 -0.70 -14.59
C LEU A 54 -12.36 -2.19 -14.83
N VAL A 55 -13.19 -2.78 -13.98
CA VAL A 55 -13.66 -4.17 -14.06
C VAL A 55 -15.15 -4.20 -13.76
N LEU A 56 -15.86 -5.24 -14.19
CA LEU A 56 -17.28 -5.40 -13.86
C LEU A 56 -17.46 -5.47 -12.34
N PHE A 57 -18.44 -4.71 -11.81
CA PHE A 57 -18.66 -4.57 -10.37
C PHE A 57 -18.91 -5.90 -9.65
N GLU A 58 -19.62 -6.83 -10.29
CA GLU A 58 -19.87 -8.19 -9.77
C GLU A 58 -18.60 -9.04 -9.66
N ASN A 59 -17.55 -8.71 -10.41
CA ASN A 59 -16.25 -9.38 -10.31
C ASN A 59 -15.39 -8.83 -9.17
N ILE A 60 -15.78 -7.73 -8.53
CA ILE A 60 -15.05 -7.17 -7.37
C ILE A 60 -15.63 -7.77 -6.10
N ARG A 61 -14.79 -8.49 -5.32
CA ARG A 61 -15.15 -9.01 -4.01
C ARG A 61 -15.16 -7.91 -2.96
N PHE A 62 -14.06 -7.18 -2.85
CA PHE A 62 -13.87 -5.98 -2.02
C PHE A 62 -12.68 -5.18 -2.56
N ILE A 63 -12.55 -3.94 -2.09
CA ILE A 63 -11.44 -3.05 -2.41
C ILE A 63 -10.74 -2.69 -1.10
N SER A 64 -9.46 -3.10 -0.92
CA SER A 64 -8.69 -2.62 0.22
C SER A 64 -8.38 -1.13 0.04
N PRO A 65 -8.70 -0.31 1.04
CA PRO A 65 -8.47 1.14 0.97
C PRO A 65 -6.97 1.47 0.95
N LEU A 66 -6.63 2.71 0.62
CA LEU A 66 -5.31 3.30 0.82
C LEU A 66 -4.82 3.08 2.26
N GLY A 67 -3.52 2.98 2.43
CA GLY A 67 -2.93 2.78 3.74
C GLY A 67 -2.89 1.33 4.20
N ASN A 68 -3.09 0.35 3.31
CA ASN A 68 -2.93 -1.06 3.63
C ASN A 68 -1.51 -1.35 4.11
N LEU A 69 -1.37 -2.27 5.07
CA LEU A 69 -0.11 -2.69 5.67
C LEU A 69 0.08 -4.19 5.49
N ASN A 70 1.20 -4.59 4.92
CA ASN A 70 1.54 -6.00 4.67
C ASN A 70 3.06 -6.23 4.75
N PRO A 71 3.68 -5.98 5.93
CA PRO A 71 5.12 -6.14 6.12
C PRO A 71 5.56 -7.61 5.93
N PRO A 72 6.81 -7.85 5.47
CA PRO A 72 7.85 -6.86 5.26
C PRO A 72 7.79 -6.08 3.94
N PRO A 73 7.19 -6.58 2.82
CA PRO A 73 7.29 -5.87 1.54
C PRO A 73 6.52 -4.54 1.49
N HIS A 74 5.47 -4.42 2.31
CA HIS A 74 4.69 -3.20 2.51
C HIS A 74 4.63 -2.86 4.00
N THR A 75 5.75 -2.41 4.53
CA THR A 75 5.85 -1.96 5.93
C THR A 75 5.15 -0.62 6.11
N PHE A 76 5.19 0.24 5.11
CA PHE A 76 4.51 1.53 5.12
C PHE A 76 3.08 1.45 4.60
N PRO A 77 2.20 2.38 4.99
CA PRO A 77 0.87 2.50 4.40
C PRO A 77 0.95 2.62 2.88
N THR A 78 0.31 1.68 2.15
CA THR A 78 0.35 1.64 0.69
C THR A 78 -0.42 2.80 0.06
N ASP A 79 0.07 3.29 -1.04
CA ASP A 79 -0.41 4.45 -1.79
C ASP A 79 -1.37 4.11 -2.92
N HIS A 80 -1.87 2.88 -2.94
CA HIS A 80 -2.80 2.37 -3.93
C HIS A 80 -3.91 1.53 -3.31
N LEU A 81 -4.98 1.38 -4.07
CA LEU A 81 -6.11 0.51 -3.76
C LEU A 81 -5.84 -0.89 -4.28
N TYR A 82 -6.24 -1.91 -3.54
CA TYR A 82 -6.24 -3.29 -4.03
C TYR A 82 -7.67 -3.73 -4.36
N PHE A 83 -7.96 -3.96 -5.61
CA PHE A 83 -9.21 -4.56 -6.07
C PHE A 83 -9.08 -6.08 -6.03
N TYR A 84 -9.66 -6.72 -5.03
CA TYR A 84 -9.69 -8.18 -4.93
C TYR A 84 -10.84 -8.74 -5.75
N MET A 85 -10.54 -9.64 -6.68
CA MET A 85 -11.53 -10.21 -7.57
C MET A 85 -12.30 -11.36 -6.91
N ALA A 86 -13.58 -11.50 -7.28
CA ALA A 86 -14.42 -12.63 -6.93
C ALA A 86 -14.21 -13.83 -7.86
N VAL A 87 -13.51 -13.62 -8.98
CA VAL A 87 -13.21 -14.58 -10.04
C VAL A 87 -11.70 -14.70 -10.26
N ALA A 88 -11.26 -15.83 -10.81
CA ALA A 88 -9.83 -16.08 -11.05
C ALA A 88 -9.22 -15.14 -12.09
N THR A 89 -10.03 -14.65 -13.03
CA THR A 89 -9.62 -13.65 -14.04
C THR A 89 -10.79 -12.71 -14.32
N ALA A 90 -10.51 -11.41 -14.39
CA ALA A 90 -11.48 -10.39 -14.76
C ALA A 90 -10.93 -9.51 -15.88
N ALA A 91 -11.77 -9.14 -16.84
CA ALA A 91 -11.41 -8.20 -17.90
C ALA A 91 -11.20 -6.81 -17.30
N ILE A 92 -10.15 -6.13 -17.75
CA ILE A 92 -9.82 -4.75 -17.42
C ILE A 92 -10.07 -3.89 -18.65
N VAL A 93 -10.80 -2.79 -18.48
CA VAL A 93 -11.11 -1.85 -19.55
C VAL A 93 -10.68 -0.44 -19.19
N ALA A 94 -10.53 0.41 -20.19
CA ALA A 94 -10.26 1.85 -20.01
C ALA A 94 -11.44 2.51 -19.26
N PRO A 95 -11.17 3.22 -18.14
CA PRO A 95 -12.24 3.76 -17.30
C PRO A 95 -12.85 5.05 -17.84
N GLY A 96 -12.30 5.59 -18.90
CA GLY A 96 -12.69 6.80 -19.63
C GLY A 96 -11.87 6.90 -20.90
N ASP A 97 -11.95 8.02 -21.59
CA ASP A 97 -10.99 8.35 -22.64
C ASP A 97 -9.65 8.64 -21.97
N ILE A 98 -8.62 7.89 -22.36
CA ILE A 98 -7.29 7.92 -21.71
C ILE A 98 -6.17 7.91 -22.74
N VAL A 99 -5.00 8.38 -22.34
CA VAL A 99 -3.76 8.21 -23.08
C VAL A 99 -2.80 7.37 -22.23
N VAL A 100 -2.49 6.17 -22.69
CA VAL A 100 -1.48 5.31 -22.06
C VAL A 100 -0.10 5.84 -22.44
N THR A 101 0.76 6.05 -21.43
CA THR A 101 2.09 6.61 -21.61
C THR A 101 3.22 5.64 -21.33
N GLU A 102 2.95 4.60 -20.52
CA GLU A 102 3.94 3.58 -20.21
C GLU A 102 3.29 2.22 -20.00
N VAL A 103 3.98 1.19 -20.48
CA VAL A 103 3.73 -0.19 -20.10
C VAL A 103 5.04 -0.76 -19.53
N LEU A 104 4.96 -1.31 -18.32
CA LEU A 104 6.04 -2.04 -17.68
C LEU A 104 5.66 -3.52 -17.63
N VAL A 105 6.61 -4.39 -17.89
CA VAL A 105 6.50 -5.82 -17.60
C VAL A 105 7.55 -6.23 -16.58
N GLN A 106 7.14 -6.97 -15.56
CA GLN A 106 8.01 -7.63 -14.62
C GLN A 106 8.04 -9.12 -14.94
N HIS A 107 9.17 -9.59 -15.43
CA HIS A 107 9.44 -11.01 -15.64
C HIS A 107 9.89 -11.64 -14.33
N ARG A 108 9.24 -12.70 -13.89
CA ARG A 108 9.65 -13.54 -12.77
C ARG A 108 10.01 -14.92 -13.28
N THR A 109 11.24 -15.36 -12.97
CA THR A 109 11.76 -16.68 -13.38
C THR A 109 12.35 -17.43 -12.18
N GLY A 110 12.52 -18.74 -12.29
CA GLY A 110 13.14 -19.56 -11.25
C GLY A 110 12.20 -20.02 -10.15
N GLY A 111 12.75 -20.34 -8.96
CA GLY A 111 11.97 -20.80 -7.80
C GLY A 111 11.25 -22.13 -7.99
N GLY A 112 11.50 -22.86 -9.09
CA GLY A 112 10.79 -24.10 -9.39
C GLY A 112 9.30 -23.92 -9.76
N GLN A 113 8.90 -22.69 -10.04
CA GLN A 113 7.56 -22.30 -10.48
C GLN A 113 7.60 -21.88 -11.95
N PRO A 114 6.46 -21.94 -12.68
CA PRO A 114 6.38 -21.38 -14.02
C PRO A 114 6.77 -19.91 -14.04
N ASP A 115 7.43 -19.50 -15.13
CA ASP A 115 7.73 -18.10 -15.38
C ASP A 115 6.43 -17.30 -15.46
N LEU A 116 6.47 -16.08 -14.95
CA LEU A 116 5.30 -15.21 -14.86
C LEU A 116 5.66 -13.81 -15.33
N ASP A 117 4.84 -13.28 -16.20
CA ASP A 117 4.82 -11.88 -16.57
C ASP A 117 3.71 -11.16 -15.81
N ASP A 118 4.06 -10.04 -15.19
CA ASP A 118 3.15 -9.15 -14.49
C ASP A 118 3.29 -7.74 -15.08
N TYR A 119 2.19 -7.17 -15.56
CA TYR A 119 2.22 -5.91 -16.29
C TYR A 119 1.70 -4.78 -15.41
N SER A 120 2.32 -3.59 -15.56
CA SER A 120 1.76 -2.33 -15.11
C SER A 120 1.47 -1.43 -16.29
N VAL A 121 0.36 -0.70 -16.24
CA VAL A 121 -0.09 0.21 -17.30
C VAL A 121 -0.34 1.58 -16.70
N THR A 122 0.44 2.59 -17.14
CA THR A 122 0.30 3.97 -16.69
C THR A 122 -0.40 4.80 -17.75
N PHE A 123 -1.40 5.57 -17.35
CA PHE A 123 -2.18 6.39 -18.25
C PHE A 123 -2.65 7.71 -17.62
N PHE A 124 -3.02 8.66 -18.46
CA PHE A 124 -3.56 9.95 -18.12
C PHE A 124 -4.95 10.13 -18.74
N PRO A 125 -6.01 10.31 -17.94
CA PRO A 125 -7.32 10.75 -18.43
C PRO A 125 -7.37 12.25 -18.71
N CYS A 126 -6.51 13.02 -18.06
CA CYS A 126 -6.33 14.47 -18.22
C CYS A 126 -4.92 14.86 -17.72
N ALA A 127 -4.48 16.07 -17.97
CA ALA A 127 -3.12 16.50 -17.63
C ALA A 127 -2.84 16.58 -16.12
N ASP A 128 -3.86 16.57 -15.28
CA ASP A 128 -3.70 16.71 -13.83
C ASP A 128 -3.64 15.37 -13.08
N VAL A 129 -4.11 14.28 -13.70
CA VAL A 129 -4.26 12.98 -13.02
C VAL A 129 -3.56 11.88 -13.78
N MET A 130 -2.67 11.20 -13.10
CA MET A 130 -2.02 9.95 -13.52
C MET A 130 -2.68 8.78 -12.80
N ILE A 131 -2.97 7.71 -13.53
CA ILE A 131 -3.42 6.43 -12.97
C ILE A 131 -2.48 5.34 -13.45
N GLN A 132 -2.10 4.44 -12.54
CA GLN A 132 -1.34 3.25 -12.87
C GLN A 132 -2.12 2.03 -12.39
N LEU A 133 -2.18 1.02 -13.24
CA LEU A 133 -2.68 -0.31 -12.91
C LEU A 133 -1.49 -1.24 -12.72
N GLY A 134 -1.47 -2.00 -11.62
CA GLY A 134 -0.54 -3.10 -11.39
C GLY A 134 -1.29 -4.44 -11.38
N HIS A 135 -0.56 -5.53 -11.49
CA HIS A 135 -1.10 -6.90 -11.55
C HIS A 135 -2.06 -7.14 -12.73
N VAL A 136 -1.73 -6.55 -13.87
CA VAL A 136 -2.35 -6.92 -15.15
C VAL A 136 -1.68 -8.20 -15.62
N ALA A 137 -2.38 -9.33 -15.50
CA ALA A 137 -1.81 -10.66 -15.80
C ALA A 137 -1.55 -10.89 -17.28
N ARG A 138 -2.26 -10.20 -18.16
CA ARG A 138 -2.08 -10.26 -19.61
C ARG A 138 -2.72 -9.05 -20.28
N LEU A 139 -2.00 -8.45 -21.22
CA LEU A 139 -2.53 -7.36 -22.05
C LEU A 139 -3.59 -7.88 -23.05
N GLY A 140 -4.58 -7.06 -23.33
CA GLY A 140 -5.57 -7.31 -24.37
C GLY A 140 -4.92 -7.34 -25.77
N THR A 141 -5.39 -8.20 -26.66
CA THR A 141 -4.77 -8.41 -27.98
C THR A 141 -4.66 -7.12 -28.78
N GLN A 142 -5.72 -6.32 -28.84
CA GLN A 142 -5.71 -5.05 -29.58
C GLN A 142 -4.81 -4.01 -28.93
N PHE A 143 -4.83 -3.93 -27.61
CA PHE A 143 -3.95 -3.04 -26.85
C PHE A 143 -2.49 -3.44 -27.01
N SER A 144 -2.16 -4.72 -26.88
CA SER A 144 -0.80 -5.25 -27.09
C SER A 144 -0.29 -4.94 -28.51
N ALA A 145 -1.15 -5.05 -29.54
CA ALA A 145 -0.80 -4.68 -30.90
C ALA A 145 -0.49 -3.18 -31.07
N LYS A 146 -1.22 -2.29 -30.35
CA LYS A 146 -0.93 -0.85 -30.33
C LYS A 146 0.37 -0.53 -29.59
N VAL A 147 0.68 -1.26 -28.51
CA VAL A 147 1.91 -1.11 -27.70
C VAL A 147 3.14 -1.64 -28.47
N GLY A 148 2.99 -2.74 -29.21
CA GLY A 148 4.08 -3.44 -29.87
C GLY A 148 4.92 -4.28 -28.91
N ALA A 149 6.11 -4.72 -29.36
CA ALA A 149 7.03 -5.51 -28.53
C ALA A 149 7.46 -4.74 -27.29
N LEU A 150 7.53 -5.42 -26.14
CA LEU A 150 8.02 -4.87 -24.88
C LEU A 150 9.53 -5.13 -24.74
N ASP A 151 10.29 -4.66 -25.74
CA ASP A 151 11.73 -4.74 -25.87
C ASP A 151 12.44 -3.43 -25.45
N GLY A 152 11.75 -2.62 -24.64
CA GLY A 152 12.24 -1.33 -24.16
C GLY A 152 13.40 -1.43 -23.14
N GLU A 153 13.57 -0.40 -22.34
CA GLU A 153 14.62 -0.36 -21.32
C GLU A 153 14.36 -1.41 -20.22
N CYS A 154 15.25 -2.40 -20.14
CA CYS A 154 15.21 -3.41 -19.10
C CYS A 154 16.26 -3.09 -18.02
N ALA A 155 15.82 -3.09 -16.76
CA ALA A 155 16.71 -3.05 -15.62
C ALA A 155 17.54 -4.34 -15.51
N ALA A 156 18.68 -4.28 -14.82
CA ALA A 156 19.42 -5.48 -14.50
C ALA A 156 18.56 -6.46 -13.69
N PRO A 157 18.57 -7.77 -13.99
CA PRO A 157 17.86 -8.74 -13.19
C PRO A 157 18.35 -8.75 -11.74
N TYR A 158 17.45 -8.96 -10.77
CA TYR A 158 17.79 -9.06 -9.36
C TYR A 158 17.12 -10.27 -8.71
N PRO A 159 17.82 -11.00 -7.81
CA PRO A 159 17.26 -12.14 -7.09
C PRO A 159 16.56 -11.69 -5.80
N THR A 160 15.38 -12.25 -5.52
CA THR A 160 14.70 -12.13 -4.23
C THR A 160 13.72 -13.28 -4.03
N GLY A 161 13.56 -13.77 -2.78
CA GLY A 161 12.61 -14.83 -2.43
C GLY A 161 12.78 -16.16 -3.18
N GLY A 162 13.98 -16.45 -3.71
CA GLY A 162 14.24 -17.65 -4.52
C GLY A 162 13.88 -17.50 -6.00
N PHE A 163 13.44 -16.34 -6.43
CA PHE A 163 13.13 -16.00 -7.82
C PHE A 163 14.13 -14.98 -8.36
N THR A 164 14.18 -14.87 -9.68
CA THR A 164 14.86 -13.76 -10.38
C THR A 164 13.79 -12.89 -11.04
N TYR A 165 13.90 -11.59 -10.83
CA TYR A 165 13.00 -10.59 -11.40
C TYR A 165 13.75 -9.69 -12.35
N GLN A 166 13.11 -9.34 -13.47
CA GLN A 166 13.60 -8.32 -14.39
C GLN A 166 12.43 -7.43 -14.81
N GLN A 167 12.62 -6.12 -14.73
CA GLN A 167 11.64 -5.13 -15.17
C GLN A 167 12.08 -4.53 -16.50
N CYS A 168 11.18 -4.57 -17.48
CA CYS A 168 11.34 -3.87 -18.76
C CYS A 168 10.20 -2.87 -18.90
N ARG A 169 10.51 -1.63 -19.25
CA ARG A 169 9.50 -0.59 -19.44
C ARG A 169 9.55 -0.02 -20.86
N LYS A 170 8.39 0.37 -21.36
CA LYS A 170 8.24 0.98 -22.66
C LYS A 170 7.37 2.22 -22.57
N SER A 171 7.92 3.36 -22.98
CA SER A 171 7.14 4.58 -23.18
C SER A 171 6.32 4.44 -24.47
N VAL A 172 5.06 4.79 -24.38
CA VAL A 172 4.10 4.73 -25.49
C VAL A 172 3.24 6.01 -25.52
N ASN A 173 2.46 6.17 -26.58
CA ASN A 173 1.43 7.21 -26.66
C ASN A 173 0.21 6.59 -27.33
N VAL A 174 -0.60 5.86 -26.57
CA VAL A 174 -1.74 5.09 -27.08
C VAL A 174 -3.03 5.65 -26.52
N SER A 175 -3.83 6.28 -27.38
CA SER A 175 -5.20 6.70 -27.02
C SER A 175 -6.12 5.48 -26.97
N MET A 176 -6.97 5.46 -25.94
CA MET A 176 -8.02 4.46 -25.75
C MET A 176 -9.32 5.14 -25.37
N ALA A 177 -10.43 4.70 -25.96
CA ALA A 177 -11.76 5.16 -25.59
C ALA A 177 -12.27 4.40 -24.35
N ALA A 178 -13.22 5.00 -23.63
CA ALA A 178 -13.92 4.36 -22.52
C ALA A 178 -14.44 2.98 -22.91
N GLY A 179 -14.16 1.95 -22.10
CA GLY A 179 -14.57 0.57 -22.32
C GLY A 179 -13.66 -0.26 -23.25
N GLU A 180 -12.66 0.32 -23.91
CA GLU A 180 -11.67 -0.47 -24.67
C GLU A 180 -10.87 -1.40 -23.74
N ALA A 181 -10.62 -2.63 -24.19
CA ALA A 181 -9.95 -3.65 -23.39
C ALA A 181 -8.46 -3.34 -23.21
N ILE A 182 -8.03 -3.16 -21.95
CA ILE A 182 -6.63 -3.05 -21.53
C ILE A 182 -6.03 -4.46 -21.40
N GLY A 183 -6.74 -5.38 -20.71
CA GLY A 183 -6.22 -6.71 -20.43
C GLY A 183 -7.09 -7.52 -19.50
N VAL A 184 -6.45 -8.38 -18.72
CA VAL A 184 -7.10 -9.16 -17.64
C VAL A 184 -6.24 -9.12 -16.38
N THR A 185 -6.88 -9.16 -15.21
CA THR A 185 -6.20 -9.36 -13.92
C THR A 185 -6.25 -10.81 -13.48
N GLY A 186 -5.26 -11.25 -12.72
CA GLY A 186 -5.13 -12.61 -12.19
C GLY A 186 -5.66 -12.78 -10.76
N GLY A 187 -6.66 -11.99 -10.33
CA GLY A 187 -7.26 -12.11 -8.99
C GLY A 187 -7.13 -10.84 -8.12
N THR A 188 -6.11 -10.02 -8.34
CA THR A 188 -5.92 -8.72 -7.71
C THR A 188 -5.54 -7.71 -8.79
N LEU A 189 -6.02 -6.48 -8.64
CA LEU A 189 -5.63 -5.34 -9.48
C LEU A 189 -5.26 -4.19 -8.55
N ASP A 190 -4.03 -3.69 -8.67
CA ASP A 190 -3.60 -2.51 -7.96
C ASP A 190 -3.98 -1.27 -8.75
N VAL A 191 -4.52 -0.27 -8.08
CA VAL A 191 -4.96 0.98 -8.71
C VAL A 191 -4.36 2.16 -7.97
N PHE A 192 -3.32 2.74 -8.56
CA PHE A 192 -2.66 3.95 -8.08
C PHE A 192 -3.32 5.17 -8.72
N ALA A 193 -3.41 6.26 -7.99
CA ALA A 193 -3.75 7.56 -8.55
C ALA A 193 -2.83 8.63 -7.97
N ARG A 194 -2.38 9.53 -8.84
CA ARG A 194 -1.63 10.73 -8.49
C ARG A 194 -2.33 11.92 -9.12
N ASP A 195 -2.60 12.94 -8.32
CA ASP A 195 -3.22 14.17 -8.77
C ASP A 195 -2.34 15.34 -8.34
N ARG A 196 -1.71 16.03 -9.28
CA ARG A 196 -0.81 17.16 -8.98
C ARG A 196 -1.49 18.31 -8.25
N ARG A 197 -2.83 18.36 -8.21
CA ARG A 197 -3.62 19.34 -7.47
C ARG A 197 -3.80 18.97 -5.99
N VAL A 198 -3.57 17.70 -5.63
CA VAL A 198 -3.59 17.19 -4.26
C VAL A 198 -2.21 17.34 -3.66
N ASN A 199 -2.12 17.69 -2.39
CA ASN A 199 -0.87 17.73 -1.67
C ASN A 199 -1.02 17.04 -0.30
N VAL A 200 -0.34 15.93 -0.14
CA VAL A 200 -0.30 15.14 1.09
C VAL A 200 0.91 15.57 1.91
N SER A 201 0.69 15.85 3.20
CA SER A 201 1.76 16.29 4.10
C SER A 201 2.46 15.10 4.76
N TRP A 202 3.78 15.12 4.77
CA TRP A 202 4.63 14.11 5.37
C TRP A 202 5.53 14.72 6.44
N ALA A 203 5.85 13.98 7.51
CA ALA A 203 6.76 14.46 8.55
C ALA A 203 8.21 14.59 8.04
N ASN A 204 8.62 13.73 7.11
CA ASN A 204 9.91 13.81 6.43
C ASN A 204 9.75 13.74 4.91
N PRO A 205 9.46 14.85 4.23
CA PRO A 205 9.30 14.86 2.78
C PRO A 205 10.60 14.53 2.02
N ALA A 206 11.78 14.68 2.64
CA ALA A 206 13.05 14.34 2.01
C ALA A 206 13.23 12.83 1.75
N ARG A 207 12.46 11.99 2.43
CA ARG A 207 12.42 10.53 2.21
C ARG A 207 11.45 10.10 1.12
N LEU A 208 10.69 11.03 0.54
CA LEU A 208 9.75 10.71 -0.52
C LEU A 208 10.44 10.75 -1.88
N SER A 209 9.98 9.90 -2.79
CA SER A 209 10.41 9.96 -4.17
C SER A 209 9.62 11.05 -4.90
N ASP A 210 10.26 12.19 -5.15
CA ASP A 210 9.75 13.20 -6.10
C ASP A 210 10.28 12.95 -7.52
N ALA A 211 10.85 11.77 -7.78
CA ALA A 211 11.52 11.45 -9.05
C ALA A 211 10.58 11.56 -10.27
N VAL A 212 9.29 11.67 -10.05
CA VAL A 212 8.25 11.76 -11.10
C VAL A 212 7.64 13.17 -11.17
N GLY A 213 8.32 14.20 -10.67
CA GLY A 213 7.84 15.58 -10.72
C GLY A 213 6.47 15.75 -10.05
N ASP A 214 5.48 16.26 -10.79
CA ASP A 214 4.12 16.57 -10.31
C ASP A 214 3.29 15.33 -9.92
N PHE A 215 3.81 14.10 -10.07
CA PHE A 215 3.08 12.85 -9.80
C PHE A 215 3.81 11.97 -8.77
N GLY A 216 4.62 12.55 -7.92
CA GLY A 216 5.30 11.86 -6.81
C GLY A 216 4.38 11.52 -5.62
N ASP A 217 4.97 10.96 -4.57
CA ASP A 217 4.25 10.46 -3.39
C ASP A 217 3.45 11.51 -2.62
N ARG A 218 3.79 12.81 -2.78
CA ARG A 218 3.00 13.90 -2.18
C ARG A 218 1.66 14.13 -2.86
N HIS A 219 1.43 13.54 -4.03
CA HIS A 219 0.24 13.71 -4.85
C HIS A 219 -0.68 12.48 -4.87
N VAL A 220 -0.52 11.59 -3.89
CA VAL A 220 -1.37 10.40 -3.73
C VAL A 220 -2.83 10.82 -3.61
N ALA A 221 -3.69 10.19 -4.39
CA ALA A 221 -5.12 10.45 -4.43
C ALA A 221 -5.93 9.16 -4.46
N CYS A 222 -7.20 9.25 -4.13
CA CYS A 222 -8.13 8.13 -4.24
C CYS A 222 -8.64 8.00 -5.67
N ALA A 223 -8.28 6.92 -6.36
CA ALA A 223 -8.73 6.68 -7.73
C ALA A 223 -10.26 6.64 -7.87
N ILE A 224 -10.97 6.21 -6.83
CA ILE A 224 -12.45 6.10 -6.85
C ILE A 224 -13.12 7.49 -6.94
N ASP A 225 -12.47 8.53 -6.44
CA ASP A 225 -13.05 9.88 -6.41
C ASP A 225 -13.20 10.50 -7.81
N TYR A 226 -12.53 9.95 -8.82
CA TYR A 226 -12.61 10.40 -10.21
C TYR A 226 -13.72 9.73 -11.02
N PHE A 227 -14.38 8.69 -10.48
CA PHE A 227 -15.50 8.02 -11.14
C PHE A 227 -16.79 8.80 -10.97
N VAL A 228 -17.55 8.95 -12.06
CA VAL A 228 -18.90 9.53 -12.01
C VAL A 228 -19.85 8.67 -11.18
N ALA A 229 -20.86 9.29 -10.56
CA ALA A 229 -21.94 8.56 -9.97
C ALA A 229 -22.79 7.89 -11.10
N PRO A 230 -23.32 6.65 -10.91
CA PRO A 230 -23.30 5.82 -9.71
C PRO A 230 -22.06 4.91 -9.55
N ILE A 231 -21.11 4.92 -10.51
CA ILE A 231 -19.96 4.01 -10.52
C ILE A 231 -19.11 4.22 -9.27
N GLY A 232 -18.76 5.48 -8.98
CA GLY A 232 -17.97 5.82 -7.79
C GLY A 232 -18.64 5.35 -6.49
N ASP A 233 -19.96 5.47 -6.38
CA ASP A 233 -20.72 5.04 -5.20
C ASP A 233 -20.72 3.51 -5.06
N GLN A 234 -20.87 2.78 -6.16
CA GLN A 234 -20.75 1.33 -6.18
C GLN A 234 -19.35 0.89 -5.74
N LEU A 235 -18.29 1.51 -6.26
CA LEU A 235 -16.91 1.18 -5.86
C LEU A 235 -16.66 1.50 -4.38
N ARG A 236 -17.13 2.65 -3.87
CA ARG A 236 -17.02 3.00 -2.45
C ARG A 236 -17.71 1.98 -1.55
N SER A 237 -18.82 1.38 -1.98
CA SER A 237 -19.52 0.35 -1.20
C SER A 237 -18.71 -0.95 -1.03
N LYS A 238 -17.64 -1.13 -1.80
CA LYS A 238 -16.71 -2.27 -1.71
C LYS A 238 -15.46 -1.96 -0.89
N LEU A 239 -15.23 -0.70 -0.46
CA LEU A 239 -14.05 -0.35 0.33
C LEU A 239 -14.04 -1.05 1.68
N GLY A 240 -12.98 -1.82 1.96
CA GLY A 240 -12.83 -2.58 3.19
C GLY A 240 -12.09 -3.90 3.00
N THR A 241 -12.58 -4.92 3.69
CA THR A 241 -12.11 -6.32 3.56
C THR A 241 -13.32 -7.24 3.35
N GLN A 242 -13.05 -8.54 3.18
CA GLN A 242 -14.10 -9.54 3.16
C GLN A 242 -14.81 -9.60 4.54
N GLY A 243 -15.90 -8.89 4.70
CA GLY A 243 -16.71 -8.89 5.92
C GLY A 243 -16.70 -7.60 6.73
N ALA A 244 -15.90 -6.61 6.36
CA ALA A 244 -15.89 -5.29 6.99
C ALA A 244 -15.78 -4.19 5.93
N VAL A 245 -16.79 -3.34 5.84
CA VAL A 245 -16.77 -2.15 4.98
C VAL A 245 -16.25 -0.96 5.78
N ARG A 246 -15.32 -0.22 5.20
CA ARG A 246 -14.82 1.02 5.81
C ARG A 246 -15.87 2.13 5.64
N SER A 247 -16.34 2.68 6.76
CA SER A 247 -17.27 3.82 6.78
C SER A 247 -16.69 5.09 7.42
N THR A 248 -15.55 4.97 8.08
CA THR A 248 -14.90 6.10 8.75
C THR A 248 -14.16 6.99 7.75
N PRO A 249 -14.39 8.30 7.72
CA PRO A 249 -13.63 9.23 6.89
C PRO A 249 -12.14 9.28 7.25
N PRO A 250 -11.24 9.49 6.28
CA PRO A 250 -11.51 9.44 4.84
C PRO A 250 -11.87 8.02 4.41
N VAL A 251 -13.02 7.84 3.74
CA VAL A 251 -13.54 6.50 3.40
C VAL A 251 -12.59 5.72 2.50
N CYS A 252 -11.86 6.42 1.64
CA CYS A 252 -10.86 5.80 0.77
C CYS A 252 -9.58 5.34 1.48
N GLY A 253 -9.46 5.58 2.79
CA GLY A 253 -8.22 5.31 3.54
C GLY A 253 -7.27 6.51 3.57
N ASP A 254 -6.17 6.35 4.29
CA ASP A 254 -5.17 7.41 4.49
C ASP A 254 -3.76 6.83 4.42
N VAL A 255 -2.93 7.41 3.58
CA VAL A 255 -1.52 7.02 3.39
C VAL A 255 -0.60 7.83 4.30
N ALA A 256 -0.92 9.12 4.51
CA ALA A 256 -0.09 10.04 5.28
C ALA A 256 -0.60 10.14 6.71
N GLN A 257 -0.22 9.20 7.51
CA GLN A 257 -0.55 9.18 8.94
C GLN A 257 0.55 9.76 9.82
N ASP A 258 1.51 10.42 9.21
CA ASP A 258 2.61 11.07 9.90
C ASP A 258 2.12 12.29 10.69
N VAL A 259 2.49 12.36 11.97
CA VAL A 259 2.27 13.55 12.81
C VAL A 259 3.60 14.05 13.34
N VAL A 260 3.97 15.26 12.96
CA VAL A 260 5.24 15.88 13.34
C VAL A 260 5.38 15.94 14.86
N ASN A 261 6.57 15.67 15.37
CA ASN A 261 6.91 15.63 16.80
C ASN A 261 6.17 14.56 17.62
N THR A 262 5.60 13.55 16.98
CA THR A 262 4.98 12.41 17.67
C THR A 262 5.54 11.09 17.15
N ALA A 263 5.13 9.98 17.75
CA ALA A 263 5.52 8.66 17.26
C ALA A 263 4.74 8.21 16.01
N ALA A 264 3.60 8.85 15.68
CA ALA A 264 2.79 8.43 14.54
C ALA A 264 3.52 8.64 13.21
N GLY A 265 3.47 7.64 12.32
CA GLY A 265 3.98 7.71 10.94
C GLY A 265 5.05 6.70 10.59
N ARG A 266 5.81 7.03 9.53
CA ARG A 266 6.87 6.20 8.95
C ARG A 266 8.19 6.41 9.70
N TRP A 267 8.88 5.30 9.98
CA TRP A 267 10.16 5.27 10.66
C TRP A 267 11.14 4.37 9.90
N PHE A 268 12.31 4.90 9.61
CA PHE A 268 13.30 4.26 8.76
C PHE A 268 14.42 3.64 9.61
N GLN A 269 14.89 2.47 9.22
CA GLN A 269 16.13 1.95 9.79
C GLN A 269 17.28 2.91 9.45
N PRO A 270 18.12 3.30 10.43
CA PRO A 270 19.19 4.26 10.21
C PRO A 270 20.14 3.85 9.09
N GLY A 271 20.43 4.80 8.20
CA GLY A 271 21.32 4.57 7.08
C GLY A 271 20.76 3.73 5.92
N SER A 272 19.52 3.27 6.01
CA SER A 272 18.87 2.52 4.92
C SER A 272 18.16 3.46 3.95
N PRO A 273 18.10 3.10 2.64
CA PRO A 273 17.27 3.80 1.68
C PRO A 273 15.78 3.63 2.02
N THR A 274 14.92 4.44 1.43
CA THR A 274 13.46 4.33 1.63
C THR A 274 12.91 2.99 1.14
N TYR A 275 13.46 2.47 0.08
CA TYR A 275 13.12 1.16 -0.50
C TYR A 275 14.35 0.25 -0.59
N PRO A 276 14.20 -1.07 -0.35
CA PRO A 276 12.97 -1.79 0.03
C PRO A 276 12.45 -1.41 1.42
N GLU A 277 11.14 -1.60 1.64
CA GLU A 277 10.48 -1.26 2.91
C GLU A 277 10.75 -2.27 4.03
N ASP A 278 11.32 -3.42 3.68
CA ASP A 278 11.54 -4.55 4.58
C ASP A 278 12.17 -4.20 5.94
N PRO A 279 13.16 -3.29 6.05
CA PRO A 279 13.82 -3.02 7.34
C PRO A 279 13.09 -1.97 8.19
N HIS A 280 12.01 -1.41 7.72
CA HIS A 280 11.40 -0.23 8.33
C HIS A 280 10.29 -0.56 9.34
N LEU A 281 9.66 0.48 9.88
CA LEU A 281 8.57 0.43 10.84
C LEU A 281 7.54 1.51 10.48
N ALA A 282 6.25 1.19 10.55
CA ALA A 282 5.20 2.22 10.58
C ALA A 282 4.36 2.11 11.84
N LEU A 283 4.03 3.26 12.40
CA LEU A 283 3.13 3.44 13.52
C LEU A 283 1.90 4.19 13.03
N ALA A 284 0.84 3.46 12.75
CA ALA A 284 -0.31 3.95 12.01
C ALA A 284 -1.63 3.48 12.64
N HIS A 285 -2.72 3.85 12.04
CA HIS A 285 -4.03 3.28 12.29
C HIS A 285 -4.41 2.32 11.16
N ASP A 286 -5.22 1.30 11.49
CA ASP A 286 -5.67 0.31 10.53
C ASP A 286 -6.49 0.96 9.40
N ASN A 287 -6.24 0.56 8.16
CA ASN A 287 -6.87 1.17 7.00
C ASN A 287 -8.34 0.78 6.80
N VAL A 288 -8.84 -0.21 7.51
CA VAL A 288 -10.26 -0.64 7.48
C VAL A 288 -10.97 -0.30 8.79
N VAL A 289 -10.30 -0.50 9.93
CA VAL A 289 -10.80 -0.24 11.27
C VAL A 289 -9.93 0.83 11.96
N PRO A 290 -10.07 2.12 11.62
CA PRO A 290 -9.18 3.19 12.09
C PRO A 290 -9.19 3.43 13.61
N SER A 291 -10.07 2.76 14.33
CA SER A 291 -10.06 2.74 15.80
C SER A 291 -8.96 1.83 16.38
N LEU A 292 -8.27 1.05 15.56
CA LEU A 292 -7.12 0.24 15.97
C LEU A 292 -5.82 0.95 15.62
N GLY A 293 -4.90 1.03 16.57
CA GLY A 293 -3.52 1.37 16.31
C GLY A 293 -2.75 0.15 15.80
N VAL A 294 -1.76 0.39 14.96
CA VAL A 294 -0.99 -0.66 14.28
C VAL A 294 0.51 -0.38 14.35
N PHE A 295 1.27 -1.35 14.84
CA PHE A 295 2.68 -1.50 14.51
C PHE A 295 2.78 -2.32 13.24
N SER A 296 3.21 -1.74 12.15
CA SER A 296 3.64 -2.46 10.95
C SER A 296 5.14 -2.64 11.02
N VAL A 297 5.55 -3.85 11.36
CA VAL A 297 6.93 -4.17 11.71
C VAL A 297 7.59 -4.91 10.57
N GLY A 298 8.67 -4.34 10.05
CA GLY A 298 9.55 -4.98 9.09
C GLY A 298 10.56 -5.93 9.76
N THR A 299 11.70 -6.14 9.13
CA THR A 299 12.65 -7.19 9.53
C THR A 299 13.69 -6.75 10.56
N SER A 300 13.76 -5.46 10.93
CA SER A 300 14.85 -4.90 11.75
C SER A 300 14.71 -5.11 13.25
N ILE A 301 13.58 -5.58 13.77
CA ILE A 301 13.37 -5.78 15.21
C ILE A 301 13.48 -7.29 15.54
N PRO A 302 14.63 -7.78 16.02
CA PRO A 302 14.83 -9.22 16.23
C PRO A 302 13.85 -9.84 17.22
N SER A 303 13.42 -9.07 18.21
CA SER A 303 12.48 -9.48 19.26
C SER A 303 11.02 -9.42 18.83
N LEU A 304 10.71 -8.90 17.63
CA LEU A 304 9.34 -8.73 17.13
C LEU A 304 9.31 -9.07 15.62
N PRO A 305 8.96 -10.31 15.25
CA PRO A 305 8.96 -10.73 13.84
C PRO A 305 8.14 -9.83 12.93
N ALA A 306 8.54 -9.73 11.66
CA ALA A 306 7.83 -8.92 10.67
C ALA A 306 6.35 -9.31 10.59
N ASN A 307 5.47 -8.37 10.91
CA ASN A 307 4.02 -8.55 10.93
C ASN A 307 3.27 -7.25 11.23
N VAL A 308 1.96 -7.31 11.10
CA VAL A 308 1.02 -6.30 11.61
C VAL A 308 0.60 -6.67 13.04
N TYR A 309 0.80 -5.76 13.99
CA TYR A 309 0.40 -5.90 15.39
C TYR A 309 -0.58 -4.80 15.77
N THR A 310 -1.80 -5.17 16.10
CA THR A 310 -2.89 -4.24 16.41
C THR A 310 -3.10 -4.08 17.90
N PHE A 311 -3.60 -2.93 18.32
CA PHE A 311 -4.01 -2.65 19.70
C PHE A 311 -5.15 -1.62 19.74
N PRO A 312 -6.00 -1.61 20.77
CA PRO A 312 -6.95 -0.54 21.02
C PRO A 312 -6.22 0.67 21.63
N PRO A 313 -6.12 1.81 20.91
CA PRO A 313 -5.42 3.00 21.43
C PRO A 313 -6.25 3.74 22.47
N VAL A 314 -5.57 4.37 23.44
CA VAL A 314 -6.16 5.26 24.42
C VAL A 314 -5.60 6.68 24.27
N PRO A 315 -6.35 7.73 24.63
CA PRO A 315 -5.89 9.11 24.44
C PRO A 315 -4.93 9.60 25.53
N ILE A 316 -4.81 8.91 26.67
CA ILE A 316 -3.99 9.31 27.82
C ILE A 316 -3.37 8.08 28.50
N GLY A 317 -2.30 8.28 29.25
CA GLY A 317 -1.60 7.25 30.02
C GLY A 317 -0.36 6.75 29.28
N ARG A 318 0.26 5.69 29.84
CA ARG A 318 1.52 5.12 29.33
C ARG A 318 1.36 3.69 28.79
N THR A 319 0.14 3.17 28.76
CA THR A 319 -0.17 1.87 28.18
C THR A 319 -1.11 2.05 27.00
N ASN A 320 -0.77 1.51 25.85
CA ASN A 320 -1.55 1.61 24.61
C ASN A 320 -1.89 3.05 24.20
N LEU A 321 -1.04 4.02 24.54
CA LEU A 321 -1.23 5.41 24.15
C LEU A 321 -1.25 5.53 22.63
N ASP A 322 -2.23 6.25 22.08
CA ASP A 322 -2.28 6.52 20.64
C ASP A 322 -0.97 7.19 20.18
N PHE A 323 -0.39 6.73 19.10
CA PHE A 323 0.90 7.21 18.58
C PHE A 323 0.93 8.72 18.35
N ARG A 324 -0.22 9.32 18.02
CA ARG A 324 -0.38 10.77 17.84
C ARG A 324 -0.21 11.57 19.13
N TYR A 325 -0.29 10.91 20.28
CA TYR A 325 -0.10 11.54 21.59
C TYR A 325 1.24 11.17 22.24
N VAL A 326 2.02 10.28 21.64
CA VAL A 326 3.39 9.99 22.09
C VAL A 326 4.29 11.12 21.59
N ALA A 327 4.35 12.22 22.36
CA ALA A 327 5.09 13.44 22.03
C ALA A 327 6.15 13.80 23.07
N THR A 328 6.13 13.18 24.26
CA THR A 328 7.11 13.44 25.33
C THR A 328 8.38 12.65 25.06
N VAL A 329 9.48 13.37 24.84
CA VAL A 329 10.81 12.78 24.64
C VAL A 329 11.28 12.11 25.95
N GLY A 330 11.81 10.90 25.82
CA GLY A 330 12.36 10.12 26.93
C GLY A 330 11.34 9.28 27.70
N GLU A 331 10.04 9.50 27.51
CA GLU A 331 9.01 8.68 28.16
C GLU A 331 8.88 7.30 27.48
N ILE A 332 8.90 6.24 28.29
CA ILE A 332 8.66 4.88 27.80
C ILE A 332 7.17 4.60 27.84
N ILE A 333 6.62 4.16 26.71
CA ILE A 333 5.24 3.72 26.54
C ILE A 333 5.25 2.22 26.30
N CYS A 334 4.35 1.49 26.93
CA CYS A 334 4.19 0.05 26.69
C CYS A 334 2.88 -0.24 25.95
N TYR A 335 2.96 -1.17 25.02
CA TYR A 335 1.81 -1.63 24.24
C TYR A 335 1.59 -3.12 24.46
N THR A 336 0.35 -3.50 24.77
CA THR A 336 -0.13 -4.87 24.68
C THR A 336 -0.80 -5.02 23.33
N VAL A 337 -0.16 -5.75 22.42
CA VAL A 337 -0.59 -5.85 21.03
C VAL A 337 -1.12 -7.25 20.72
N SER A 338 -1.75 -7.41 19.57
CA SER A 338 -2.21 -8.69 19.06
C SER A 338 -1.09 -9.74 19.07
N ARG A 339 -1.43 -11.02 18.92
CA ARG A 339 -0.48 -12.16 19.02
C ARG A 339 0.17 -12.29 20.40
N ASN A 340 -0.47 -11.74 21.44
CA ASN A 340 0.02 -11.78 22.82
C ASN A 340 1.44 -11.21 22.99
N GLN A 341 1.79 -10.16 22.24
CA GLN A 341 3.10 -9.51 22.32
C GLN A 341 3.01 -8.21 23.12
N ARG A 342 4.13 -7.81 23.70
CA ARG A 342 4.33 -6.50 24.33
C ARG A 342 5.43 -5.76 23.60
N VAL A 343 5.23 -4.46 23.42
CA VAL A 343 6.19 -3.58 22.75
C VAL A 343 6.46 -2.38 23.63
N LEU A 344 7.73 -2.09 23.90
CA LEU A 344 8.18 -0.82 24.46
C LEU A 344 8.51 0.14 23.33
N LEU A 345 8.10 1.38 23.49
CA LEU A 345 8.33 2.47 22.56
C LEU A 345 8.75 3.72 23.32
N GLN A 346 9.75 4.43 22.79
CA GLN A 346 10.21 5.70 23.34
C GLN A 346 10.57 6.66 22.19
N LEU A 347 10.01 7.85 22.22
CA LEU A 347 10.48 8.92 21.37
C LEU A 347 11.78 9.48 21.98
N VAL A 348 12.91 9.19 21.31
CA VAL A 348 14.24 9.64 21.77
C VAL A 348 14.47 11.12 21.42
N SER A 349 13.92 11.54 20.27
CA SER A 349 13.85 12.93 19.84
C SER A 349 12.70 13.08 18.84
N ALA A 350 12.44 14.27 18.34
CA ALA A 350 11.43 14.50 17.29
C ALA A 350 11.64 13.64 16.02
N VAL A 351 12.88 13.16 15.81
CA VAL A 351 13.30 12.40 14.61
C VAL A 351 13.98 11.07 14.94
N ARG A 352 13.91 10.63 16.20
CA ARG A 352 14.46 9.34 16.63
C ARG A 352 13.49 8.60 17.53
N LEU A 353 13.29 7.34 17.25
CA LEU A 353 12.39 6.43 17.96
C LEU A 353 13.15 5.17 18.39
N LYS A 354 12.88 4.68 19.60
CA LYS A 354 13.42 3.42 20.11
C LYS A 354 12.29 2.43 20.34
N VAL A 355 12.46 1.19 19.90
CA VAL A 355 11.43 0.15 19.97
C VAL A 355 12.05 -1.19 20.35
N GLU A 356 11.32 -1.97 21.17
CA GLU A 356 11.70 -3.34 21.54
C GLU A 356 10.46 -4.19 21.80
N GLY A 357 10.42 -5.40 21.23
CA GLY A 357 9.49 -6.44 21.65
C GLY A 357 10.00 -7.09 22.94
N ILE A 358 9.18 -7.11 23.98
CA ILE A 358 9.56 -7.65 25.30
C ILE A 358 8.84 -8.96 25.64
N GLY A 359 8.39 -9.69 24.62
CA GLY A 359 7.76 -10.98 24.74
C GLY A 359 6.28 -10.92 25.14
N PRO A 360 5.67 -12.06 25.48
CA PRO A 360 4.24 -12.19 25.72
C PRO A 360 3.80 -11.56 27.06
N GLY A 361 2.52 -11.23 27.17
CA GLY A 361 1.85 -10.79 28.39
C GLY A 361 1.32 -9.37 28.35
N ALA A 362 0.91 -8.85 29.51
CA ALA A 362 0.44 -7.48 29.69
C ALA A 362 1.58 -6.55 30.14
N CYS A 363 1.43 -5.25 29.94
CA CYS A 363 2.45 -4.24 30.21
C CYS A 363 2.92 -4.15 31.68
N GLY A 364 2.06 -4.48 32.64
CA GLY A 364 2.42 -4.40 34.09
C GLY A 364 2.71 -2.98 34.57
N ASP A 365 3.54 -2.89 35.64
CA ASP A 365 3.89 -1.64 36.30
C ASP A 365 4.87 -0.81 35.44
N PRO A 366 4.54 0.45 35.11
CA PRO A 366 5.42 1.36 34.39
C PRO A 366 6.80 1.58 35.01
N GLY A 367 6.94 1.42 36.33
CA GLY A 367 8.22 1.51 37.03
C GLY A 367 9.22 0.40 36.71
N THR A 368 8.76 -0.69 36.08
CA THR A 368 9.59 -1.84 35.73
C THR A 368 10.02 -1.86 34.23
N TRP A 369 9.55 -0.89 33.44
CA TRP A 369 9.86 -0.89 32.02
C TRP A 369 11.27 -0.38 31.74
N ALA A 370 12.06 -1.20 31.10
CA ALA A 370 13.42 -0.85 30.68
C ALA A 370 13.74 -1.52 29.34
N PHE A 371 14.41 -0.79 28.49
CA PHE A 371 14.97 -1.37 27.27
C PHE A 371 16.18 -2.24 27.58
N SER A 372 16.29 -3.35 26.87
CA SER A 372 17.50 -4.17 26.88
C SER A 372 18.47 -3.73 25.77
N ALA A 373 19.57 -4.48 25.64
CA ALA A 373 20.49 -4.33 24.51
C ALA A 373 19.86 -4.73 23.14
N GLY A 374 18.69 -5.39 23.17
CA GLY A 374 17.96 -5.77 21.97
C GLY A 374 17.05 -4.70 21.38
N ALA A 375 16.98 -3.52 22.01
CA ALA A 375 16.19 -2.41 21.51
C ALA A 375 16.79 -1.83 20.23
N VAL A 376 15.92 -1.50 19.26
CA VAL A 376 16.30 -0.95 17.96
C VAL A 376 15.90 0.51 17.86
N GLU A 377 16.75 1.33 17.29
CA GLU A 377 16.44 2.72 16.96
C GLU A 377 16.05 2.86 15.50
N PHE A 378 15.12 3.78 15.27
CA PHE A 378 14.69 4.22 13.95
C PHE A 378 14.81 5.74 13.85
N GLU A 379 14.90 6.23 12.60
CA GLU A 379 14.96 7.66 12.30
C GLU A 379 13.84 8.08 11.35
N ARG A 380 13.58 9.37 11.35
CA ARG A 380 12.58 9.96 10.47
C ARG A 380 13.24 10.99 9.57
#